data_7511a3aef106a482763d2c34c9c9484c
#
_entry.id   7511a3aef106a482763d2c34c9c9484c
#
_cell.length_a   1.000
_cell.length_b   1.000
_cell.length_c   1.000
_cell.angle_alpha   90.00
_cell.angle_beta   90.00
_cell.angle_gamma   90.00
#
_symmetry.space_group_name_H-M   'P 1'
#
loop_
_entity.id
_entity.type
_entity.pdbx_description
1 polymer ?
#
loop_
_entity_poly.entity_id
_entity_poly.type
_entity_poly.pdbx_seq_one_letter_code
_entity_poly.pdbx_strand_id
1 'polypeptide(L)'
;PGAVSPMIAAGRVVKELYPDAMTVFVGPCMAKKKEAREEDIADAVDYVLTFQEVQDIFDAAGIQPELLSEDEKEHSSRAGRIYARTGGVSEAVKKTVEQIDPDKKIPVIPEQADGVPACKKLIERIQKGETEANFFEGMACNGGCVGGPKIIIKKEEGKERVDAYGDEAQYRTPLENPF
;
A
#
# COMPACT_ATOMS: atom_id res chain seq x y z
N PRO A 1 -10.42 14.99 1.58
CA PRO A 1 -11.07 13.86 2.22
C PRO A 1 -10.53 13.69 3.62
N GLY A 2 -11.40 13.35 4.60
CA GLY A 2 -11.01 13.16 6.00
C GLY A 2 -10.22 11.87 6.28
N ALA A 3 -9.56 11.29 5.28
CA ALA A 3 -8.77 10.07 5.40
C ALA A 3 -7.28 10.38 5.19
N VAL A 4 -6.45 9.76 6.02
CA VAL A 4 -4.98 9.78 5.90
C VAL A 4 -4.50 8.55 5.12
N SER A 5 -3.23 8.57 4.70
CA SER A 5 -2.66 7.40 4.03
C SER A 5 -2.55 6.19 4.96
N PRO A 6 -2.48 4.96 4.42
CA PRO A 6 -2.28 3.75 5.23
C PRO A 6 -1.03 3.81 6.12
N MET A 7 0.05 4.44 5.67
CA MET A 7 1.26 4.65 6.48
C MET A 7 0.95 5.46 7.74
N ILE A 8 0.26 6.57 7.59
CA ILE A 8 -0.09 7.45 8.71
C ILE A 8 -1.10 6.78 9.65
N ALA A 9 -2.13 6.14 9.07
CA ALA A 9 -3.12 5.40 9.87
C ALA A 9 -2.46 4.31 10.73
N ALA A 10 -1.62 3.47 10.12
CA ALA A 10 -0.91 2.41 10.84
C ALA A 10 0.04 2.97 11.90
N GLY A 11 0.79 4.03 11.59
CA GLY A 11 1.69 4.67 12.55
C GLY A 11 0.95 5.21 13.78
N ARG A 12 -0.22 5.84 13.60
CA ARG A 12 -1.06 6.31 14.70
C ARG A 12 -1.59 5.17 15.56
N VAL A 13 -2.07 4.10 14.93
CA VAL A 13 -2.54 2.90 15.67
C VAL A 13 -1.40 2.29 16.49
N VAL A 14 -0.20 2.14 15.91
CA VAL A 14 0.95 1.62 16.65
C VAL A 14 1.30 2.50 17.84
N LYS A 15 1.34 3.83 17.68
CA LYS A 15 1.65 4.75 18.79
C LYS A 15 0.55 4.84 19.85
N GLU A 16 -0.70 4.57 19.49
CA GLU A 16 -1.79 4.46 20.47
C GLU A 16 -1.65 3.19 21.32
N LEU A 17 -1.31 2.06 20.69
CA LEU A 17 -1.10 0.78 21.38
C LEU A 17 0.22 0.73 22.17
N TYR A 18 1.24 1.38 21.66
CA TYR A 18 2.59 1.39 22.18
C TYR A 18 3.15 2.84 22.17
N PRO A 19 2.81 3.68 23.16
CA PRO A 19 3.15 5.12 23.15
C PRO A 19 4.64 5.43 23.02
N ASP A 20 5.51 4.54 23.52
CA ASP A 20 6.97 4.70 23.46
C ASP A 20 7.60 4.07 22.22
N ALA A 21 6.80 3.51 21.31
CA ALA A 21 7.31 2.86 20.11
C ALA A 21 7.88 3.87 19.11
N MET A 22 9.06 3.57 18.58
CA MET A 22 9.60 4.22 17.41
C MET A 22 9.02 3.57 16.15
N THR A 23 8.31 4.34 15.34
CA THR A 23 7.65 3.87 14.11
C THR A 23 8.53 4.12 12.90
N VAL A 24 8.79 3.07 12.14
CA VAL A 24 9.60 3.11 10.92
C VAL A 24 8.78 2.55 9.75
N PHE A 25 8.56 3.36 8.73
CA PHE A 25 7.97 2.90 7.48
C PHE A 25 9.07 2.49 6.49
N VAL A 26 8.97 1.30 5.93
CA VAL A 26 9.88 0.80 4.91
C VAL A 26 9.14 0.67 3.58
N GLY A 27 9.69 1.24 2.51
CA GLY A 27 9.07 1.13 1.19
C GLY A 27 9.83 1.85 0.08
N PRO A 28 9.49 1.63 -1.19
CA PRO A 28 10.24 2.16 -2.34
C PRO A 28 9.89 3.62 -2.67
N CYS A 29 9.23 4.35 -1.77
CA CYS A 29 8.58 5.63 -2.06
C CYS A 29 9.31 6.83 -1.46
N MET A 30 9.77 7.76 -2.31
CA MET A 30 10.37 9.02 -1.84
C MET A 30 9.33 10.02 -1.33
N ALA A 31 8.10 9.99 -1.86
CA ALA A 31 7.02 10.88 -1.41
C ALA A 31 6.65 10.63 0.06
N LYS A 32 6.76 9.38 0.54
CA LYS A 32 6.51 9.03 1.94
C LYS A 32 7.48 9.70 2.92
N LYS A 33 8.72 9.97 2.50
CA LYS A 33 9.67 10.76 3.31
C LYS A 33 9.21 12.21 3.53
N LYS A 34 8.56 12.80 2.52
CA LYS A 34 7.99 14.14 2.64
C LYS A 34 6.71 14.10 3.46
N GLU A 35 5.80 13.16 3.16
CA GLU A 35 4.53 13.01 3.86
C GLU A 35 4.71 12.89 5.38
N ALA A 36 5.66 12.06 5.83
CA ALA A 36 5.94 11.89 7.26
C ALA A 36 6.45 13.16 7.97
N ARG A 37 6.73 14.24 7.23
CA ARG A 37 7.20 15.53 7.77
C ARG A 37 6.17 16.65 7.68
N GLU A 38 4.98 16.38 7.14
CA GLU A 38 3.90 17.36 7.10
C GLU A 38 3.38 17.60 8.52
N GLU A 39 3.23 18.87 8.91
CA GLU A 39 3.01 19.28 10.30
C GLU A 39 1.82 18.61 10.99
N ASP A 40 0.72 18.41 10.28
CA ASP A 40 -0.53 17.84 10.79
C ASP A 40 -0.53 16.29 10.93
N ILE A 41 0.52 15.62 10.48
CA ILE A 41 0.67 14.16 10.52
C ILE A 41 2.07 13.68 10.93
N ALA A 42 2.98 14.60 11.30
CA ALA A 42 4.36 14.29 11.66
C ALA A 42 4.49 13.47 12.97
N ASP A 43 3.41 13.35 13.72
CA ASP A 43 3.31 12.57 14.95
C ASP A 43 3.20 11.05 14.69
N ALA A 44 2.85 10.64 13.47
CA ALA A 44 2.49 9.27 13.16
C ALA A 44 3.69 8.35 12.86
N VAL A 45 4.71 8.85 12.15
CA VAL A 45 5.84 8.04 11.67
C VAL A 45 7.15 8.78 11.90
N ASP A 46 8.05 8.18 12.71
CA ASP A 46 9.32 8.80 13.07
C ASP A 46 10.33 8.76 11.92
N TYR A 47 10.41 7.63 11.22
CA TYR A 47 11.36 7.43 10.13
C TYR A 47 10.72 6.78 8.91
N VAL A 48 11.20 7.15 7.74
CA VAL A 48 10.87 6.51 6.47
C VAL A 48 12.17 6.06 5.81
N LEU A 49 12.32 4.76 5.63
CA LEU A 49 13.45 4.13 4.96
C LEU A 49 13.03 3.57 3.60
N THR A 50 13.88 3.74 2.62
CA THR A 50 13.73 3.07 1.31
C THR A 50 14.27 1.65 1.38
N PHE A 51 13.86 0.79 0.44
CA PHE A 51 14.42 -0.56 0.33
C PHE A 51 15.94 -0.54 0.15
N GLN A 52 16.47 0.42 -0.61
CA GLN A 52 17.92 0.58 -0.77
C GLN A 52 18.61 0.92 0.56
N GLU A 53 18.05 1.86 1.34
CA GLU A 53 18.61 2.21 2.65
C GLU A 53 18.55 1.03 3.63
N VAL A 54 17.50 0.22 3.60
CA VAL A 54 17.42 -1.00 4.43
C VAL A 54 18.44 -2.05 3.97
N GLN A 55 18.63 -2.21 2.65
CA GLN A 55 19.66 -3.10 2.11
C GLN A 55 21.05 -2.66 2.56
N ASP A 56 21.37 -1.35 2.47
CA ASP A 56 22.64 -0.80 2.94
C ASP A 56 22.87 -1.07 4.44
N ILE A 57 21.81 -1.00 5.26
CA ILE A 57 21.86 -1.34 6.70
C ILE A 57 22.16 -2.82 6.89
N PHE A 58 21.49 -3.71 6.15
CA PHE A 58 21.72 -5.15 6.23
C PHE A 58 23.16 -5.51 5.84
N ASP A 59 23.64 -4.93 4.73
CA ASP A 59 25.00 -5.15 4.25
C ASP A 59 26.04 -4.68 5.29
N ALA A 60 25.85 -3.49 5.86
CA ALA A 60 26.73 -2.94 6.90
C ALA A 60 26.73 -3.76 8.20
N ALA A 61 25.58 -4.36 8.54
CA ALA A 61 25.43 -5.21 9.74
C ALA A 61 25.78 -6.68 9.49
N GLY A 62 26.08 -7.08 8.24
CA GLY A 62 26.33 -8.48 7.87
C GLY A 62 25.09 -9.37 7.98
N ILE A 63 23.88 -8.77 7.87
CA ILE A 63 22.60 -9.48 7.93
C ILE A 63 22.27 -10.01 6.53
N GLN A 64 22.00 -11.30 6.44
CA GLN A 64 21.54 -11.98 5.22
C GLN A 64 20.11 -12.47 5.48
N PRO A 65 19.06 -11.71 5.03
CA PRO A 65 17.67 -12.04 5.33
C PRO A 65 17.25 -13.44 4.86
N GLU A 66 17.81 -13.91 3.75
CA GLU A 66 17.56 -15.23 3.17
C GLU A 66 18.03 -16.40 4.03
N LEU A 67 18.90 -16.15 5.01
CA LEU A 67 19.40 -17.16 5.95
C LEU A 67 18.65 -17.15 7.29
N LEU A 68 17.74 -16.20 7.49
CA LEU A 68 16.95 -16.12 8.71
C LEU A 68 15.77 -17.12 8.64
N SER A 69 15.36 -17.60 9.81
CA SER A 69 14.15 -18.41 9.93
C SER A 69 12.91 -17.56 9.65
N GLU A 70 11.93 -18.13 8.95
CA GLU A 70 10.64 -17.50 8.76
C GLU A 70 9.87 -17.39 10.09
N ASP A 71 9.11 -16.29 10.24
CA ASP A 71 8.20 -16.08 11.36
C ASP A 71 6.75 -16.19 10.85
N GLU A 72 5.95 -17.05 11.48
CA GLU A 72 4.55 -17.30 11.13
C GLU A 72 3.58 -16.19 11.60
N LYS A 73 4.06 -15.12 12.23
CA LYS A 73 3.24 -14.03 12.79
C LYS A 73 2.70 -13.03 11.75
N GLU A 74 2.65 -13.37 10.49
CA GLU A 74 2.09 -12.51 9.47
C GLU A 74 0.57 -12.69 9.36
N HIS A 75 -0.18 -11.65 9.74
CA HIS A 75 -1.64 -11.66 9.79
C HIS A 75 -2.31 -10.77 8.74
N SER A 76 -1.55 -10.13 7.84
CA SER A 76 -2.14 -9.25 6.83
C SER A 76 -3.04 -10.02 5.86
N SER A 77 -4.18 -9.41 5.51
CA SER A 77 -5.09 -9.98 4.51
C SER A 77 -4.52 -9.87 3.10
N ARG A 78 -5.00 -10.73 2.18
CA ARG A 78 -4.68 -10.62 0.76
C ARG A 78 -4.92 -9.20 0.23
N ALA A 79 -6.06 -8.64 0.57
CA ALA A 79 -6.41 -7.28 0.19
C ALA A 79 -5.35 -6.25 0.64
N GLY A 80 -4.81 -6.38 1.86
CA GLY A 80 -3.72 -5.53 2.34
C GLY A 80 -2.40 -5.76 1.60
N ARG A 81 -2.02 -7.03 1.38
CA ARG A 81 -0.75 -7.39 0.74
C ARG A 81 -0.64 -6.89 -0.70
N ILE A 82 -1.73 -6.92 -1.47
CA ILE A 82 -1.72 -6.51 -2.89
C ILE A 82 -1.80 -4.99 -3.11
N TYR A 83 -1.91 -4.16 -2.06
CA TYR A 83 -1.98 -2.70 -2.18
C TYR A 83 -0.79 -2.08 -2.93
N ALA A 84 0.36 -2.76 -2.93
CA ALA A 84 1.59 -2.25 -3.50
C ALA A 84 1.60 -2.21 -5.04
N ARG A 85 0.66 -2.89 -5.71
CA ARG A 85 0.58 -2.88 -7.18
C ARG A 85 -0.66 -2.14 -7.67
N THR A 86 -0.60 -1.60 -8.90
CA THR A 86 -1.76 -0.99 -9.57
C THR A 86 -2.94 -1.97 -9.63
N GLY A 87 -4.12 -1.50 -9.31
CA GLY A 87 -5.35 -2.29 -9.20
C GLY A 87 -5.51 -3.01 -7.85
N GLY A 88 -4.50 -3.00 -6.99
CA GLY A 88 -4.57 -3.66 -5.68
C GLY A 88 -5.52 -2.98 -4.72
N VAL A 89 -5.52 -1.66 -4.68
CA VAL A 89 -6.45 -0.88 -3.85
C VAL A 89 -7.88 -1.05 -4.35
N SER A 90 -8.08 -0.96 -5.66
CA SER A 90 -9.39 -1.16 -6.29
C SER A 90 -9.97 -2.54 -6.00
N GLU A 91 -9.16 -3.59 -6.10
CA GLU A 91 -9.57 -4.96 -5.79
C GLU A 91 -9.93 -5.13 -4.32
N ALA A 92 -9.11 -4.57 -3.42
CA ALA A 92 -9.34 -4.62 -1.99
C ALA A 92 -10.64 -3.90 -1.59
N VAL A 93 -10.85 -2.69 -2.08
CA VAL A 93 -12.07 -1.90 -1.80
C VAL A 93 -13.29 -2.61 -2.35
N LYS A 94 -13.25 -3.06 -3.59
CA LYS A 94 -14.37 -3.78 -4.21
C LYS A 94 -14.79 -5.00 -3.38
N LYS A 95 -13.84 -5.85 -3.01
CA LYS A 95 -14.12 -7.05 -2.22
C LYS A 95 -14.62 -6.73 -0.81
N THR A 96 -14.06 -5.71 -0.17
CA THR A 96 -14.51 -5.29 1.17
C THR A 96 -15.93 -4.73 1.13
N VAL A 97 -16.26 -3.90 0.13
CA VAL A 97 -17.62 -3.38 -0.05
C VAL A 97 -18.61 -4.51 -0.37
N GLU A 98 -18.24 -5.49 -1.17
CA GLU A 98 -19.06 -6.66 -1.45
C GLU A 98 -19.41 -7.49 -0.19
N GLN A 99 -18.55 -7.47 0.82
CA GLN A 99 -18.84 -8.10 2.12
C GLN A 99 -19.71 -7.24 3.04
N ILE A 100 -19.48 -5.91 3.02
CA ILE A 100 -20.25 -4.97 3.87
C ILE A 100 -21.69 -4.81 3.33
N ASP A 101 -21.85 -4.76 2.02
CA ASP A 101 -23.15 -4.60 1.34
C ASP A 101 -23.37 -5.73 0.32
N PRO A 102 -23.75 -6.95 0.80
CA PRO A 102 -23.98 -8.10 -0.08
C PRO A 102 -25.16 -7.90 -1.03
N ASP A 103 -26.12 -7.06 -0.67
CA ASP A 103 -27.28 -6.73 -1.51
C ASP A 103 -26.93 -5.76 -2.66
N LYS A 104 -25.71 -5.23 -2.66
CA LYS A 104 -25.12 -4.45 -3.77
C LYS A 104 -26.02 -3.34 -4.29
N LYS A 105 -26.47 -2.46 -3.41
CA LYS A 105 -27.26 -1.28 -3.82
C LYS A 105 -26.49 -0.41 -4.84
N ILE A 106 -25.16 -0.29 -4.67
CA ILE A 106 -24.28 0.41 -5.59
C ILE A 106 -23.05 -0.47 -5.84
N PRO A 107 -22.93 -1.10 -7.01
CA PRO A 107 -21.73 -1.90 -7.32
C PRO A 107 -20.50 -1.00 -7.44
N VAL A 108 -19.36 -1.44 -6.92
CA VAL A 108 -18.09 -0.77 -7.14
C VAL A 108 -17.59 -1.06 -8.56
N ILE A 109 -17.53 -0.01 -9.38
CA ILE A 109 -16.99 -0.06 -10.74
C ILE A 109 -15.65 0.70 -10.74
N PRO A 110 -14.51 -0.01 -10.61
CA PRO A 110 -13.22 0.64 -10.48
C PRO A 110 -12.63 1.01 -11.84
N GLU A 111 -11.92 2.13 -11.89
CA GLU A 111 -11.00 2.49 -12.96
C GLU A 111 -9.65 2.88 -12.35
N GLN A 112 -8.54 2.40 -12.95
CA GLN A 112 -7.20 2.62 -12.44
C GLN A 112 -6.36 3.39 -13.45
N ALA A 113 -5.44 4.21 -12.92
CA ALA A 113 -4.38 4.82 -13.70
C ALA A 113 -3.06 4.77 -12.94
N ASP A 114 -1.96 4.51 -13.66
CA ASP A 114 -0.63 4.58 -13.10
C ASP A 114 0.31 5.44 -13.96
N GLY A 115 1.26 6.08 -13.27
CA GLY A 115 2.05 7.15 -13.84
C GLY A 115 1.28 8.49 -13.90
N VAL A 116 1.97 9.58 -13.58
CA VAL A 116 1.37 10.92 -13.52
C VAL A 116 0.61 11.31 -14.81
N PRO A 117 1.11 11.03 -16.02
CA PRO A 117 0.37 11.38 -17.25
C PRO A 117 -0.96 10.66 -17.39
N ALA A 118 -1.02 9.36 -17.03
CA ALA A 118 -2.26 8.58 -17.09
C ALA A 118 -3.26 9.05 -16.04
N CYS A 119 -2.79 9.34 -14.82
CA CYS A 119 -3.64 9.89 -13.76
C CYS A 119 -4.26 11.24 -14.16
N LYS A 120 -3.49 12.14 -14.82
CA LYS A 120 -4.03 13.41 -15.32
C LYS A 120 -5.14 13.19 -16.34
N LYS A 121 -4.93 12.29 -17.31
CA LYS A 121 -5.94 11.95 -18.31
C LYS A 121 -7.21 11.36 -17.68
N LEU A 122 -7.04 10.51 -16.66
CA LEU A 122 -8.18 9.96 -15.92
C LEU A 122 -8.98 11.08 -15.24
N ILE A 123 -8.32 12.01 -14.56
CA ILE A 123 -8.98 13.18 -13.93
C ILE A 123 -9.74 14.02 -14.96
N GLU A 124 -9.13 14.28 -16.13
CA GLU A 124 -9.81 15.01 -17.22
C GLU A 124 -11.08 14.30 -17.70
N ARG A 125 -11.06 12.97 -17.84
CA ARG A 125 -12.23 12.16 -18.20
C ARG A 125 -13.30 12.20 -17.12
N ILE A 126 -12.92 12.12 -15.85
CA ILE A 126 -13.85 12.25 -14.72
C ILE A 126 -14.56 13.61 -14.77
N GLN A 127 -13.79 14.70 -14.96
CA GLN A 127 -14.34 16.06 -15.02
C GLN A 127 -15.33 16.26 -16.19
N LYS A 128 -15.12 15.54 -17.30
CA LYS A 128 -16.00 15.58 -18.47
C LYS A 128 -17.18 14.62 -18.39
N GLY A 129 -17.24 13.77 -17.37
CA GLY A 129 -18.26 12.71 -17.29
C GLY A 129 -18.06 11.58 -18.31
N GLU A 130 -16.83 11.38 -18.80
CA GLU A 130 -16.47 10.38 -19.80
C GLU A 130 -16.08 9.02 -19.19
N THR A 131 -16.66 8.66 -18.05
CA THR A 131 -16.43 7.37 -17.40
C THR A 131 -17.67 6.93 -16.63
N GLU A 132 -17.94 5.64 -16.62
CA GLU A 132 -18.99 5.01 -15.81
C GLU A 132 -18.48 4.50 -14.46
N ALA A 133 -17.17 4.59 -14.22
CA ALA A 133 -16.58 4.18 -12.97
C ALA A 133 -17.00 5.10 -11.81
N ASN A 134 -17.16 4.52 -10.63
CA ASN A 134 -17.50 5.23 -9.40
C ASN A 134 -16.42 5.11 -8.30
N PHE A 135 -15.35 4.40 -8.60
CA PHE A 135 -14.16 4.32 -7.77
C PHE A 135 -12.90 4.48 -8.63
N PHE A 136 -12.01 5.39 -8.22
CA PHE A 136 -10.82 5.72 -9.01
C PHE A 136 -9.57 5.49 -8.19
N GLU A 137 -8.66 4.68 -8.73
CA GLU A 137 -7.33 4.45 -8.18
C GLU A 137 -6.28 5.17 -9.02
N GLY A 138 -5.53 6.08 -8.40
CA GLY A 138 -4.41 6.78 -9.05
C GLY A 138 -3.08 6.46 -8.36
N MET A 139 -2.15 5.88 -9.10
CA MET A 139 -0.78 5.63 -8.64
C MET A 139 0.20 6.53 -9.37
N ALA A 140 1.02 7.31 -8.63
CA ALA A 140 2.01 8.20 -9.25
C ALA A 140 3.12 7.43 -9.98
N CYS A 141 3.47 6.24 -9.50
CA CYS A 141 4.47 5.36 -10.10
C CYS A 141 3.81 4.38 -11.07
N ASN A 142 4.45 4.13 -12.21
CA ASN A 142 3.99 3.13 -13.19
C ASN A 142 4.10 1.72 -12.61
N GLY A 143 2.99 0.99 -12.53
CA GLY A 143 2.86 -0.30 -11.87
C GLY A 143 2.47 -0.22 -10.39
N GLY A 144 2.32 0.99 -9.83
CA GLY A 144 2.10 1.20 -8.40
C GLY A 144 3.39 1.29 -7.60
N CYS A 145 3.35 0.98 -6.30
CA CYS A 145 4.53 1.05 -5.43
C CYS A 145 5.65 0.09 -5.86
N VAL A 146 5.31 -1.05 -6.45
CA VAL A 146 6.30 -2.00 -7.02
C VAL A 146 7.13 -1.41 -8.17
N GLY A 147 6.68 -0.30 -8.77
CA GLY A 147 7.41 0.49 -9.76
C GLY A 147 7.99 1.79 -9.19
N GLY A 148 8.09 1.92 -7.88
CA GLY A 148 8.59 3.10 -7.19
C GLY A 148 10.07 3.40 -7.47
N PRO A 149 10.53 4.64 -7.18
CA PRO A 149 11.89 5.09 -7.56
C PRO A 149 13.01 4.41 -6.78
N LYS A 150 12.71 3.70 -5.69
CA LYS A 150 13.68 3.03 -4.80
C LYS A 150 13.43 1.54 -4.65
N ILE A 151 12.91 0.91 -5.72
CA ILE A 151 12.83 -0.55 -5.84
C ILE A 151 14.23 -1.15 -6.01
N ILE A 152 14.42 -2.40 -5.56
CA ILE A 152 15.67 -3.17 -5.68
C ILE A 152 15.55 -4.36 -6.66
N ILE A 153 14.35 -4.62 -7.17
CA ILE A 153 14.06 -5.62 -8.21
C ILE A 153 13.23 -4.98 -9.32
N LYS A 154 13.09 -5.63 -10.46
CA LYS A 154 12.25 -5.14 -11.56
C LYS A 154 10.77 -5.12 -11.14
N LYS A 155 10.02 -4.12 -11.63
CA LYS A 155 8.61 -3.94 -11.26
C LYS A 155 7.72 -5.14 -11.62
N GLU A 156 8.00 -5.80 -12.73
CA GLU A 156 7.28 -7.00 -13.18
C GLU A 156 7.45 -8.14 -12.16
N GLU A 157 8.69 -8.40 -11.75
CA GLU A 157 9.01 -9.37 -10.71
C GLU A 157 8.41 -8.96 -9.35
N GLY A 158 8.50 -7.68 -9.00
CA GLY A 158 7.90 -7.14 -7.78
C GLY A 158 6.39 -7.35 -7.73
N LYS A 159 5.71 -7.17 -8.87
CA LYS A 159 4.27 -7.44 -8.99
C LYS A 159 3.95 -8.92 -8.78
N GLU A 160 4.69 -9.81 -9.45
CA GLU A 160 4.50 -11.26 -9.32
C GLU A 160 4.70 -11.73 -7.87
N ARG A 161 5.74 -11.23 -7.19
CA ARG A 161 6.00 -11.55 -5.77
C ARG A 161 4.90 -11.03 -4.84
N VAL A 162 4.41 -9.81 -5.08
CA VAL A 162 3.30 -9.22 -4.31
C VAL A 162 2.01 -10.01 -4.50
N ASP A 163 1.70 -10.42 -5.74
CA ASP A 163 0.51 -11.23 -6.02
C ASP A 163 0.64 -12.63 -5.36
N ALA A 164 1.79 -13.30 -5.48
CA ALA A 164 2.06 -14.59 -4.84
C ALA A 164 1.93 -14.49 -3.31
N TYR A 165 2.58 -13.50 -2.69
CA TYR A 165 2.47 -13.24 -1.25
C TYR A 165 1.02 -12.94 -0.84
N GLY A 166 0.27 -12.24 -1.68
CA GLY A 166 -1.16 -12.02 -1.49
C GLY A 166 -1.95 -13.33 -1.48
N ASP A 167 -1.64 -14.25 -2.39
CA ASP A 167 -2.35 -15.52 -2.52
C ASP A 167 -2.10 -16.50 -1.35
N GLU A 168 -0.95 -16.38 -0.68
CA GLU A 168 -0.61 -17.11 0.55
C GLU A 168 -1.38 -16.63 1.80
N ALA A 169 -2.03 -15.45 1.74
CA ALA A 169 -2.71 -14.89 2.89
C ALA A 169 -3.87 -15.77 3.37
N GLN A 170 -3.91 -16.00 4.68
CA GLN A 170 -4.99 -16.75 5.33
C GLN A 170 -6.34 -16.03 5.19
N TYR A 171 -6.35 -14.71 5.33
CA TYR A 171 -7.54 -13.87 5.24
C TYR A 171 -7.61 -13.18 3.88
N ARG A 172 -8.79 -13.12 3.27
CA ARG A 172 -8.97 -12.49 1.96
C ARG A 172 -9.18 -10.98 2.06
N THR A 173 -9.90 -10.54 3.10
CA THR A 173 -10.22 -9.13 3.34
C THR A 173 -9.87 -8.73 4.77
N PRO A 174 -9.76 -7.41 5.07
CA PRO A 174 -9.55 -6.95 6.43
C PRO A 174 -10.67 -7.34 7.39
N LEU A 175 -11.89 -7.55 6.90
CA LEU A 175 -13.05 -7.92 7.72
C LEU A 175 -13.00 -9.36 8.23
N GLU A 176 -12.22 -10.22 7.57
CA GLU A 176 -12.01 -11.60 8.01
C GLU A 176 -10.87 -11.72 9.02
N ASN A 177 -10.05 -10.67 9.10
CA ASN A 177 -8.89 -10.64 9.99
C ASN A 177 -9.33 -10.35 11.44
N PRO A 178 -9.04 -11.24 12.41
CA PRO A 178 -9.45 -11.06 13.81
C PRO A 178 -8.55 -10.10 14.61
N PHE A 179 -7.47 -9.56 14.00
CA PHE A 179 -6.46 -8.71 14.65
C PHE A 179 -6.59 -7.25 14.27
#